data_0370af0e4704a904b1634f0353096805
#
_entry.id   0370af0e4704a904b1634f0353096805
#
_cell.length_a   1.000
_cell.length_b   1.000
_cell.length_c   1.000
_cell.angle_alpha   90.00
_cell.angle_beta   90.00
_cell.angle_gamma   90.00
#
_symmetry.space_group_name_H-M   'P 1'
#
loop_
_entity.id
_entity.type
_entity.pdbx_description
1 polymer ?
#
loop_
_entity_poly.entity_id
_entity_poly.type
_entity_poly.pdbx_seq_one_letter_code
_entity_poly.pdbx_strand_id
1 'polypeptide(L)'
;MIFPAIDLQDGRSVRLYKGDFAKETIINPDPVDQASQYEAAGVGALHLVDLDGAKAGKPVNVDIVKRVRAAFTGVLEIGGGIRDKDAVDLYLEMGVNRVILGSVALKNPELTKQVIAEYGPERIVIGVDGKNGKVAAEGWLDQSDVPMTDLIGAMVAAGAKYFIVTDVDRDGTMQGANEDLLGSLQGQFPMARIVASGGVRHLEDIKNLEKRGVVDSIVGKALYEGTITLEEISAFNKENASC
;
A
#
# COMPACT_ATOMS: atom_id res chain seq x y z
N MET A 1 5.19 -2.87 -11.23
CA MET A 1 3.97 -3.67 -10.94
C MET A 1 2.86 -2.75 -10.44
N ILE A 2 1.62 -3.00 -10.87
CA ILE A 2 0.44 -2.25 -10.38
C ILE A 2 -0.32 -3.11 -9.39
N PHE A 3 -0.64 -2.54 -8.23
CA PHE A 3 -1.43 -3.15 -7.16
C PHE A 3 -2.81 -2.49 -7.12
N PRO A 4 -3.88 -3.11 -7.60
CA PRO A 4 -5.22 -2.64 -7.29
C PRO A 4 -5.46 -2.73 -5.78
N ALA A 5 -6.17 -1.72 -5.22
CA ALA A 5 -6.41 -1.63 -3.79
C ALA A 5 -7.82 -2.09 -3.41
N ILE A 6 -7.92 -2.75 -2.25
CA ILE A 6 -9.17 -3.02 -1.52
C ILE A 6 -9.01 -2.50 -0.10
N ASP A 7 -9.81 -1.52 0.28
CA ASP A 7 -9.90 -0.99 1.64
C ASP A 7 -11.06 -1.67 2.36
N LEU A 8 -10.80 -2.23 3.55
CA LEU A 8 -11.79 -2.97 4.34
C LEU A 8 -12.31 -2.11 5.49
N GLN A 9 -13.63 -1.89 5.52
CA GLN A 9 -14.34 -1.25 6.62
C GLN A 9 -15.67 -1.96 6.86
N ASP A 10 -15.97 -2.30 8.11
CA ASP A 10 -17.17 -3.03 8.51
C ASP A 10 -17.45 -4.28 7.66
N GLY A 11 -16.39 -4.99 7.28
CA GLY A 11 -16.47 -6.21 6.48
C GLY A 11 -16.74 -6.00 4.99
N ARG A 12 -16.72 -4.77 4.49
CA ARG A 12 -16.99 -4.41 3.09
C ARG A 12 -15.75 -3.78 2.45
N SER A 13 -15.68 -3.83 1.13
CA SER A 13 -14.74 -3.03 0.35
C SER A 13 -15.30 -1.62 0.19
N VAL A 14 -14.54 -0.65 0.62
CA VAL A 14 -14.95 0.77 0.61
C VAL A 14 -13.88 1.65 -0.02
N ARG A 15 -14.21 2.91 -0.25
CA ARG A 15 -13.29 3.99 -0.52
C ARG A 15 -13.60 5.17 0.38
N LEU A 16 -12.58 5.68 1.06
CA LEU A 16 -12.68 6.90 1.84
C LEU A 16 -12.34 8.13 0.95
N TYR A 17 -13.02 9.23 1.18
CA TYR A 17 -12.62 10.51 0.57
C TYR A 17 -11.58 11.18 1.47
N LYS A 18 -10.33 11.27 0.99
CA LYS A 18 -9.18 11.83 1.72
C LYS A 18 -9.01 11.26 3.14
N GLY A 19 -9.21 9.95 3.29
CA GLY A 19 -9.07 9.27 4.59
C GLY A 19 -10.19 9.54 5.61
N ASP A 20 -11.25 10.26 5.24
CA ASP A 20 -12.38 10.57 6.14
C ASP A 20 -13.30 9.36 6.27
N PHE A 21 -13.26 8.69 7.42
CA PHE A 21 -14.08 7.51 7.74
C PHE A 21 -15.60 7.77 7.69
N ALA A 22 -16.04 9.02 7.82
CA ALA A 22 -17.44 9.39 7.70
C ALA A 22 -17.91 9.58 6.25
N LYS A 23 -16.96 9.60 5.29
CA LYS A 23 -17.22 9.78 3.86
C LYS A 23 -16.80 8.55 3.07
N GLU A 24 -17.39 7.41 3.45
CA GLU A 24 -17.19 6.15 2.73
C GLU A 24 -18.08 6.04 1.49
N THR A 25 -17.56 5.38 0.47
CA THR A 25 -18.33 4.86 -0.66
C THR A 25 -18.12 3.35 -0.69
N ILE A 26 -19.18 2.57 -0.66
CA ILE A 26 -19.10 1.11 -0.79
C ILE A 26 -18.76 0.79 -2.25
N ILE A 27 -17.67 0.06 -2.45
CA ILE A 27 -17.20 -0.41 -3.76
C ILE A 27 -17.74 -1.79 -4.04
N ASN A 28 -17.60 -2.72 -3.09
CA ASN A 28 -18.18 -4.05 -3.17
C ASN A 28 -18.59 -4.50 -1.77
N PRO A 29 -19.83 -4.98 -1.57
CA PRO A 29 -20.26 -5.50 -0.27
C PRO A 29 -19.54 -6.79 0.14
N ASP A 30 -18.93 -7.53 -0.81
CA ASP A 30 -18.12 -8.72 -0.57
C ASP A 30 -16.68 -8.54 -1.10
N PRO A 31 -15.70 -8.22 -0.24
CA PRO A 31 -14.30 -8.09 -0.65
C PRO A 31 -13.69 -9.38 -1.23
N VAL A 32 -14.24 -10.54 -0.88
CA VAL A 32 -13.76 -11.84 -1.39
C VAL A 32 -14.21 -12.04 -2.83
N ASP A 33 -15.43 -11.66 -3.16
CA ASP A 33 -15.92 -11.62 -4.54
C ASP A 33 -15.06 -10.67 -5.39
N GLN A 34 -14.76 -9.48 -4.87
CA GLN A 34 -13.89 -8.52 -5.57
C GLN A 34 -12.48 -9.08 -5.80
N ALA A 35 -11.88 -9.72 -4.81
CA ALA A 35 -10.57 -10.39 -4.97
C ALA A 35 -10.62 -11.53 -5.99
N SER A 36 -11.72 -12.28 -6.05
CA SER A 36 -11.93 -13.34 -7.06
C SER A 36 -12.04 -12.76 -8.47
N GLN A 37 -12.66 -11.59 -8.65
CA GLN A 37 -12.70 -10.88 -9.93
C GLN A 37 -11.29 -10.45 -10.36
N TYR A 38 -10.46 -9.98 -9.43
CA TYR A 38 -9.07 -9.59 -9.69
C TYR A 38 -8.20 -10.79 -10.05
N GLU A 39 -8.39 -11.92 -9.37
CA GLU A 39 -7.73 -13.19 -9.72
C GLU A 39 -8.12 -13.63 -11.15
N ALA A 40 -9.42 -13.62 -11.46
CA ALA A 40 -9.93 -14.02 -12.78
C ALA A 40 -9.39 -13.10 -13.92
N ALA A 41 -9.19 -11.82 -13.65
CA ALA A 41 -8.57 -10.88 -14.57
C ALA A 41 -7.04 -11.07 -14.71
N GLY A 42 -6.41 -11.82 -13.80
CA GLY A 42 -4.98 -12.12 -13.84
C GLY A 42 -4.10 -10.92 -13.48
N VAL A 43 -4.53 -10.06 -12.55
CA VAL A 43 -3.77 -8.84 -12.17
C VAL A 43 -2.46 -9.13 -11.45
N GLY A 44 -2.33 -10.29 -10.79
CA GLY A 44 -1.09 -10.81 -10.21
C GLY A 44 -0.64 -10.17 -8.89
N ALA A 45 -1.23 -9.05 -8.48
CA ALA A 45 -0.89 -8.36 -7.23
C ALA A 45 -2.14 -7.68 -6.64
N LEU A 46 -2.20 -7.56 -5.30
CA LEU A 46 -3.32 -6.96 -4.58
C LEU A 46 -2.82 -6.26 -3.31
N HIS A 47 -3.24 -5.02 -3.11
CA HIS A 47 -3.02 -4.24 -1.91
C HIS A 47 -4.28 -4.22 -1.05
N LEU A 48 -4.18 -4.69 0.19
CA LEU A 48 -5.27 -4.64 1.18
C LEU A 48 -4.97 -3.64 2.28
N VAL A 49 -6.01 -2.93 2.74
CA VAL A 49 -5.94 -2.10 3.95
C VAL A 49 -7.07 -2.46 4.89
N ASP A 50 -6.75 -2.88 6.12
CA ASP A 50 -7.70 -3.04 7.22
C ASP A 50 -7.92 -1.67 7.88
N LEU A 51 -8.90 -0.90 7.38
CA LEU A 51 -9.22 0.44 7.92
C LEU A 51 -9.73 0.37 9.36
N ASP A 52 -10.53 -0.65 9.70
CA ASP A 52 -10.98 -0.87 11.08
C ASP A 52 -9.78 -1.19 11.97
N GLY A 53 -8.83 -1.99 11.46
CA GLY A 53 -7.58 -2.28 12.14
C GLY A 53 -6.72 -1.03 12.34
N ALA A 54 -6.61 -0.17 11.33
CA ALA A 54 -5.88 1.09 11.44
C ALA A 54 -6.43 1.97 12.56
N LYS A 55 -7.77 2.05 12.67
CA LYS A 55 -8.49 2.78 13.73
C LYS A 55 -8.33 2.11 15.09
N ALA A 56 -8.46 0.79 15.16
CA ALA A 56 -8.39 0.03 16.42
C ALA A 56 -6.97 -0.18 16.93
N GLY A 57 -5.95 0.00 16.08
CA GLY A 57 -4.55 -0.25 16.41
C GLY A 57 -4.16 -1.72 16.52
N LYS A 58 -4.98 -2.60 15.98
CA LYS A 58 -4.79 -4.06 15.92
C LYS A 58 -5.59 -4.65 14.75
N PRO A 59 -5.23 -5.84 14.21
CA PRO A 59 -6.02 -6.51 13.18
C PRO A 59 -7.49 -6.69 13.56
N VAL A 60 -8.42 -6.37 12.64
CA VAL A 60 -9.88 -6.50 12.86
C VAL A 60 -10.51 -7.41 11.80
N ASN A 61 -10.25 -7.20 10.51
CA ASN A 61 -10.86 -7.95 9.42
C ASN A 61 -10.11 -9.26 9.07
N VAL A 62 -9.52 -9.95 10.07
CA VAL A 62 -8.63 -11.12 9.89
C VAL A 62 -9.28 -12.24 9.07
N ASP A 63 -10.55 -12.58 9.37
CA ASP A 63 -11.26 -13.66 8.66
C ASP A 63 -11.51 -13.33 7.19
N ILE A 64 -11.74 -12.04 6.88
CA ILE A 64 -11.89 -11.56 5.50
C ILE A 64 -10.55 -11.67 4.77
N VAL A 65 -9.46 -11.21 5.37
CA VAL A 65 -8.12 -11.30 4.79
C VAL A 65 -7.76 -12.77 4.50
N LYS A 66 -8.09 -13.70 5.40
CA LYS A 66 -7.90 -15.13 5.20
C LYS A 66 -8.67 -15.65 3.99
N ARG A 67 -9.92 -15.25 3.84
CA ARG A 67 -10.77 -15.64 2.70
C ARG A 67 -10.29 -15.01 1.40
N VAL A 68 -9.89 -13.74 1.43
CA VAL A 68 -9.26 -13.05 0.29
C VAL A 68 -7.98 -13.77 -0.14
N ARG A 69 -7.09 -14.16 0.81
CA ARG A 69 -5.88 -14.93 0.50
C ARG A 69 -6.20 -16.26 -0.19
N ALA A 70 -7.27 -16.93 0.24
CA ALA A 70 -7.69 -18.18 -0.38
C ALA A 70 -8.26 -18.00 -1.81
N ALA A 71 -8.86 -16.84 -2.11
CA ALA A 71 -9.47 -16.51 -3.39
C ALA A 71 -8.47 -15.86 -4.39
N PHE A 72 -7.37 -15.31 -3.91
CA PHE A 72 -6.38 -14.59 -4.71
C PHE A 72 -4.99 -15.21 -4.53
N THR A 73 -4.38 -15.72 -5.59
CA THR A 73 -3.10 -16.47 -5.53
C THR A 73 -1.86 -15.61 -5.75
N GLY A 74 -2.03 -14.43 -6.34
CA GLY A 74 -0.95 -13.49 -6.62
C GLY A 74 -0.28 -12.89 -5.38
N VAL A 75 0.56 -11.90 -5.57
CA VAL A 75 1.22 -11.17 -4.48
C VAL A 75 0.18 -10.38 -3.70
N LEU A 76 -0.02 -10.73 -2.43
CA LEU A 76 -0.92 -10.06 -1.51
C LEU A 76 -0.13 -9.32 -0.45
N GLU A 77 -0.40 -8.02 -0.29
CA GLU A 77 0.11 -7.22 0.80
C GLU A 77 -1.01 -6.65 1.66
N ILE A 78 -0.79 -6.51 2.97
CA ILE A 78 -1.77 -6.04 3.95
C ILE A 78 -1.18 -4.97 4.85
N GLY A 79 -1.92 -3.88 5.03
CA GLY A 79 -1.69 -2.84 6.04
C GLY A 79 -2.92 -2.59 6.90
N GLY A 80 -2.74 -1.79 7.94
CA GLY A 80 -3.82 -1.41 8.86
C GLY A 80 -3.76 -2.13 10.21
N GLY A 81 -3.47 -1.40 11.27
CA GLY A 81 -3.49 -1.90 12.64
C GLY A 81 -2.34 -2.81 13.06
N ILE A 82 -1.30 -2.97 12.25
CA ILE A 82 -0.17 -3.86 12.53
C ILE A 82 0.85 -3.08 13.37
N ARG A 83 0.86 -3.29 14.69
CA ARG A 83 1.65 -2.52 15.65
C ARG A 83 2.57 -3.36 16.54
N ASP A 84 2.50 -4.67 16.43
CA ASP A 84 3.32 -5.63 17.19
C ASP A 84 3.75 -6.82 16.33
N LYS A 85 4.63 -7.66 16.89
CA LYS A 85 5.14 -8.84 16.20
C LYS A 85 4.05 -9.89 15.97
N ASP A 86 3.14 -10.06 16.91
CA ASP A 86 2.08 -11.06 16.82
C ASP A 86 1.16 -10.80 15.63
N ALA A 87 0.88 -9.51 15.34
CA ALA A 87 0.12 -9.12 14.15
C ALA A 87 0.90 -9.37 12.84
N VAL A 88 2.22 -9.20 12.84
CA VAL A 88 3.08 -9.56 11.69
C VAL A 88 3.05 -11.06 11.47
N ASP A 89 3.28 -11.85 12.53
CA ASP A 89 3.27 -13.32 12.48
C ASP A 89 1.93 -13.83 11.95
N LEU A 90 0.84 -13.35 12.49
CA LEU A 90 -0.53 -13.72 12.09
C LEU A 90 -0.74 -13.66 10.57
N TYR A 91 -0.38 -12.54 9.95
CA TYR A 91 -0.59 -12.38 8.51
C TYR A 91 0.41 -13.18 7.67
N LEU A 92 1.68 -13.25 8.10
CA LEU A 92 2.69 -14.02 7.39
C LEU A 92 2.45 -15.52 7.45
N GLU A 93 1.97 -16.06 8.59
CA GLU A 93 1.57 -17.46 8.75
C GLU A 93 0.30 -17.80 7.97
N MET A 94 -0.60 -16.83 7.79
CA MET A 94 -1.80 -16.96 6.96
C MET A 94 -1.47 -17.07 5.46
N GLY A 95 -0.21 -16.81 5.06
CA GLY A 95 0.23 -16.85 3.67
C GLY A 95 0.14 -15.53 2.93
N VAL A 96 -0.07 -14.41 3.63
CA VAL A 96 0.10 -13.07 3.05
C VAL A 96 1.57 -12.88 2.68
N ASN A 97 1.85 -12.34 1.50
CA ASN A 97 3.21 -12.22 0.99
C ASN A 97 3.98 -11.11 1.69
N ARG A 98 3.32 -9.97 1.95
CA ARG A 98 3.95 -8.78 2.52
C ARG A 98 3.07 -8.14 3.58
N VAL A 99 3.69 -7.67 4.64
CA VAL A 99 3.06 -6.91 5.73
C VAL A 99 3.55 -5.46 5.69
N ILE A 100 2.63 -4.52 5.74
CA ILE A 100 2.91 -3.09 5.65
C ILE A 100 2.90 -2.48 7.05
N LEU A 101 4.03 -1.93 7.45
CA LEU A 101 4.23 -1.22 8.71
C LEU A 101 4.21 0.29 8.45
N GLY A 102 3.11 0.96 8.82
CA GLY A 102 2.95 2.41 8.71
C GLY A 102 3.40 3.13 9.99
N SER A 103 2.45 3.62 10.79
CA SER A 103 2.71 4.42 12.00
C SER A 103 3.71 3.78 12.97
N VAL A 104 3.78 2.45 13.04
CA VAL A 104 4.71 1.73 13.92
C VAL A 104 6.16 1.92 13.49
N ALA A 105 6.44 2.10 12.20
CA ALA A 105 7.80 2.37 11.72
C ALA A 105 8.37 3.69 12.26
N LEU A 106 7.48 4.67 12.50
CA LEU A 106 7.83 5.95 13.13
C LEU A 106 7.86 5.85 14.65
N LYS A 107 6.83 5.20 15.25
CA LYS A 107 6.62 5.20 16.71
C LYS A 107 7.44 4.15 17.45
N ASN A 108 7.73 3.02 16.82
CA ASN A 108 8.55 1.94 17.38
C ASN A 108 9.52 1.39 16.31
N PRO A 109 10.53 2.17 15.95
CA PRO A 109 11.50 1.79 14.91
C PRO A 109 12.28 0.53 15.27
N GLU A 110 12.49 0.24 16.56
CA GLU A 110 13.21 -0.97 16.99
C GLU A 110 12.43 -2.25 16.67
N LEU A 111 11.12 -2.28 16.90
CA LEU A 111 10.28 -3.39 16.46
C LEU A 111 10.35 -3.55 14.94
N THR A 112 10.26 -2.44 14.21
CA THR A 112 10.32 -2.46 12.74
C THR A 112 11.64 -3.04 12.23
N LYS A 113 12.77 -2.62 12.79
CA LYS A 113 14.10 -3.18 12.49
C LYS A 113 14.19 -4.67 12.81
N GLN A 114 13.63 -5.08 13.97
CA GLN A 114 13.60 -6.48 14.39
C GLN A 114 12.86 -7.35 13.36
N VAL A 115 11.66 -6.96 12.94
CA VAL A 115 10.87 -7.76 11.99
C VAL A 115 11.46 -7.74 10.58
N ILE A 116 12.13 -6.64 10.15
CA ILE A 116 12.89 -6.62 8.90
C ILE A 116 14.04 -7.65 8.95
N ALA A 117 14.78 -7.68 10.06
CA ALA A 117 15.88 -8.64 10.23
C ALA A 117 15.40 -10.10 10.28
N GLU A 118 14.24 -10.35 10.87
CA GLU A 118 13.69 -11.70 11.05
C GLU A 118 13.04 -12.24 9.78
N TYR A 119 12.18 -11.44 9.10
CA TYR A 119 11.39 -11.91 7.95
C TYR A 119 11.99 -11.53 6.60
N GLY A 120 12.95 -10.62 6.60
CA GLY A 120 13.63 -10.15 5.39
C GLY A 120 12.91 -9.04 4.64
N PRO A 121 13.64 -8.34 3.74
CA PRO A 121 13.16 -7.16 3.03
C PRO A 121 12.04 -7.43 2.01
N GLU A 122 11.84 -8.68 1.62
CA GLU A 122 10.81 -9.05 0.63
C GLU A 122 9.43 -9.19 1.28
N ARG A 123 9.37 -9.34 2.61
CA ARG A 123 8.11 -9.58 3.35
C ARG A 123 7.65 -8.38 4.17
N ILE A 124 8.54 -7.44 4.45
CA ILE A 124 8.21 -6.23 5.23
C ILE A 124 8.27 -5.00 4.34
N VAL A 125 7.17 -4.29 4.28
CA VAL A 125 7.00 -3.04 3.53
C VAL A 125 6.82 -1.89 4.52
N ILE A 126 7.41 -0.74 4.25
CA ILE A 126 7.27 0.45 5.07
C ILE A 126 6.26 1.40 4.44
N GLY A 127 5.18 1.71 5.16
CA GLY A 127 4.22 2.75 4.77
C GLY A 127 4.73 4.13 5.21
N VAL A 128 4.84 5.05 4.26
CA VAL A 128 5.31 6.42 4.47
C VAL A 128 4.26 7.38 3.92
N ASP A 129 3.20 7.54 4.68
CA ASP A 129 2.17 8.52 4.34
C ASP A 129 2.60 9.91 4.79
N GLY A 130 2.31 10.93 4.01
CA GLY A 130 2.64 12.26 4.46
C GLY A 130 2.23 13.39 3.53
N LYS A 131 2.56 14.58 3.99
CA LYS A 131 2.21 15.84 3.35
C LYS A 131 3.41 16.79 3.44
N ASN A 132 3.66 17.53 2.35
CA ASN A 132 4.76 18.51 2.29
C ASN A 132 6.13 17.90 2.69
N GLY A 133 6.37 16.63 2.33
CA GLY A 133 7.63 15.93 2.63
C GLY A 133 7.80 15.49 4.08
N LYS A 134 6.79 15.66 4.94
CA LYS A 134 6.77 15.21 6.34
C LYS A 134 5.83 14.03 6.53
N VAL A 135 6.21 13.11 7.42
CA VAL A 135 5.44 11.89 7.72
C VAL A 135 4.17 12.22 8.50
N ALA A 136 3.04 11.67 8.09
CA ALA A 136 1.80 11.61 8.84
C ALA A 136 1.64 10.25 9.52
N ALA A 137 0.97 10.21 10.65
CA ALA A 137 0.72 9.00 11.43
C ALA A 137 -0.76 8.86 11.80
N GLU A 138 -1.14 7.68 12.33
CA GLU A 138 -2.48 7.40 12.87
C GLU A 138 -3.63 7.66 11.89
N GLY A 139 -3.52 7.12 10.66
CA GLY A 139 -4.55 7.33 9.64
C GLY A 139 -4.66 8.81 9.24
N TRP A 140 -3.50 9.50 9.21
CA TRP A 140 -3.34 10.92 8.81
C TRP A 140 -3.88 11.95 9.82
N LEU A 141 -4.29 11.48 11.00
CA LEU A 141 -4.80 12.37 12.06
C LEU A 141 -3.70 13.12 12.80
N ASP A 142 -2.49 12.61 12.77
CA ASP A 142 -1.32 13.20 13.45
C ASP A 142 -0.22 13.52 12.42
N GLN A 143 0.16 14.79 12.34
CA GLN A 143 1.24 15.25 11.48
C GLN A 143 2.53 15.33 12.28
N SER A 144 3.53 14.54 11.92
CA SER A 144 4.84 14.63 12.55
C SER A 144 5.72 15.72 11.91
N ASP A 145 6.78 16.12 12.62
CA ASP A 145 7.83 16.99 12.05
C ASP A 145 8.95 16.21 11.38
N VAL A 146 8.86 14.87 11.34
CA VAL A 146 9.88 14.00 10.76
C VAL A 146 9.82 14.05 9.24
N PRO A 147 10.91 14.40 8.55
CA PRO A 147 10.99 14.31 7.10
C PRO A 147 10.81 12.86 6.61
N MET A 148 10.13 12.67 5.48
CA MET A 148 10.02 11.34 4.85
C MET A 148 11.40 10.73 4.55
N THR A 149 12.35 11.56 4.15
CA THR A 149 13.75 11.15 3.88
C THR A 149 14.44 10.54 5.08
N ASP A 150 14.16 11.06 6.29
CA ASP A 150 14.78 10.56 7.51
C ASP A 150 14.23 9.18 7.87
N LEU A 151 12.91 8.99 7.78
CA LEU A 151 12.29 7.69 8.02
C LEU A 151 12.76 6.66 6.98
N ILE A 152 12.71 7.01 5.70
CA ILE A 152 13.17 6.11 4.62
C ILE A 152 14.64 5.76 4.82
N GLY A 153 15.51 6.75 5.07
CA GLY A 153 16.93 6.53 5.29
C GLY A 153 17.22 5.60 6.47
N ALA A 154 16.53 5.79 7.59
CA ALA A 154 16.66 4.94 8.77
C ALA A 154 16.22 3.49 8.49
N MET A 155 15.14 3.29 7.75
CA MET A 155 14.62 1.95 7.43
C MET A 155 15.46 1.27 6.32
N VAL A 156 15.98 2.00 5.34
CA VAL A 156 16.96 1.48 4.36
C VAL A 156 18.23 1.00 5.07
N ALA A 157 18.73 1.78 6.04
CA ALA A 157 19.87 1.36 6.85
C ALA A 157 19.59 0.10 7.69
N ALA A 158 18.33 -0.15 8.04
CA ALA A 158 17.87 -1.37 8.72
C ALA A 158 17.63 -2.55 7.74
N GLY A 159 17.80 -2.35 6.44
CA GLY A 159 17.64 -3.38 5.42
C GLY A 159 16.26 -3.43 4.76
N ALA A 160 15.36 -2.47 5.00
CA ALA A 160 14.09 -2.39 4.29
C ALA A 160 14.31 -2.11 2.80
N LYS A 161 13.48 -2.71 1.95
CA LYS A 161 13.54 -2.56 0.49
C LYS A 161 12.34 -1.82 -0.08
N TYR A 162 11.13 -2.14 0.35
CA TYR A 162 9.89 -1.61 -0.22
C TYR A 162 9.31 -0.50 0.66
N PHE A 163 8.95 0.62 0.01
CA PHE A 163 8.37 1.80 0.67
C PHE A 163 7.15 2.26 -0.11
N ILE A 164 5.96 2.10 0.46
CA ILE A 164 4.74 2.70 -0.08
C ILE A 164 4.71 4.16 0.37
N VAL A 165 4.82 5.08 -0.57
CA VAL A 165 4.80 6.51 -0.29
C VAL A 165 3.50 7.10 -0.78
N THR A 166 2.66 7.58 0.17
CA THR A 166 1.38 8.21 -0.11
C THR A 166 1.49 9.74 0.07
N ASP A 167 1.25 10.48 -1.03
CA ASP A 167 0.97 11.91 -0.91
C ASP A 167 -0.50 12.10 -0.50
N VAL A 168 -0.72 12.40 0.79
CA VAL A 168 -2.06 12.52 1.41
C VAL A 168 -2.91 13.59 0.73
N ASP A 169 -2.30 14.68 0.23
CA ASP A 169 -3.04 15.74 -0.47
C ASP A 169 -3.56 15.30 -1.83
N ARG A 170 -2.95 14.29 -2.44
CA ARG A 170 -3.33 13.75 -3.75
C ARG A 170 -4.19 12.49 -3.66
N ASP A 171 -4.18 11.79 -2.51
CA ASP A 171 -4.94 10.56 -2.39
C ASP A 171 -6.44 10.76 -2.61
N GLY A 172 -7.01 9.94 -3.49
CA GLY A 172 -8.42 9.99 -3.88
C GLY A 172 -8.82 11.18 -4.75
N THR A 173 -7.88 12.08 -5.15
CA THR A 173 -8.20 13.30 -5.90
C THR A 173 -8.24 13.13 -7.41
N MET A 174 -7.60 12.10 -7.97
CA MET A 174 -7.45 11.91 -9.43
C MET A 174 -6.72 13.09 -10.11
N GLN A 175 -5.75 13.71 -9.43
CA GLN A 175 -4.99 14.85 -9.96
C GLN A 175 -3.62 14.48 -10.54
N GLY A 176 -3.31 13.19 -10.58
CA GLY A 176 -2.01 12.64 -10.92
C GLY A 176 -1.14 12.40 -9.68
N ALA A 177 -0.26 11.41 -9.77
CA ALA A 177 0.72 11.11 -8.74
C ALA A 177 1.69 12.29 -8.56
N ASN A 178 2.33 12.37 -7.39
CA ASN A 178 3.36 13.36 -7.13
C ASN A 178 4.71 12.89 -7.70
N GLU A 179 4.86 12.98 -9.03
CA GLU A 179 6.03 12.49 -9.75
C GLU A 179 7.34 13.11 -9.24
N ASP A 180 7.33 14.39 -8.85
CA ASP A 180 8.53 15.08 -8.37
C ASP A 180 8.96 14.57 -6.99
N LEU A 181 8.04 14.41 -6.05
CA LEU A 181 8.32 13.83 -4.74
C LEU A 181 8.82 12.40 -4.87
N LEU A 182 8.06 11.55 -5.57
CA LEU A 182 8.35 10.11 -5.69
C LEU A 182 9.65 9.86 -6.44
N GLY A 183 9.89 10.57 -7.55
CA GLY A 183 11.13 10.48 -8.31
C GLY A 183 12.34 10.98 -7.53
N SER A 184 12.18 12.06 -6.75
CA SER A 184 13.24 12.58 -5.87
C SER A 184 13.62 11.56 -4.80
N LEU A 185 12.64 10.94 -4.13
CA LEU A 185 12.88 9.91 -3.13
C LEU A 185 13.56 8.68 -3.75
N GLN A 186 13.09 8.22 -4.91
CA GLN A 186 13.72 7.08 -5.61
C GLN A 186 15.16 7.40 -6.00
N GLY A 187 15.45 8.60 -6.48
CA GLY A 187 16.81 9.03 -6.82
C GLY A 187 17.73 9.16 -5.61
N GLN A 188 17.21 9.61 -4.47
CA GLN A 188 17.96 9.72 -3.23
C GLN A 188 18.24 8.34 -2.60
N PHE A 189 17.33 7.38 -2.75
CA PHE A 189 17.43 6.03 -2.19
C PHE A 189 17.40 4.97 -3.30
N PRO A 190 18.46 4.83 -4.12
CA PRO A 190 18.43 3.95 -5.28
C PRO A 190 18.33 2.46 -4.92
N MET A 191 18.65 2.09 -3.68
CA MET A 191 18.49 0.71 -3.18
C MET A 191 17.08 0.44 -2.65
N ALA A 192 16.29 1.46 -2.39
CA ALA A 192 14.89 1.34 -2.05
C ALA A 192 14.04 1.13 -3.31
N ARG A 193 12.89 0.51 -3.13
CA ARG A 193 11.85 0.39 -4.14
C ARG A 193 10.65 1.19 -3.69
N ILE A 194 10.54 2.40 -4.24
CA ILE A 194 9.40 3.28 -3.94
C ILE A 194 8.18 2.78 -4.70
N VAL A 195 7.07 2.60 -3.97
CA VAL A 195 5.75 2.28 -4.51
C VAL A 195 4.90 3.54 -4.44
N ALA A 196 4.45 4.02 -5.59
CA ALA A 196 3.63 5.22 -5.66
C ALA A 196 2.22 4.96 -5.14
N SER A 197 1.73 5.80 -4.23
CA SER A 197 0.37 5.76 -3.71
C SER A 197 -0.26 7.14 -3.72
N GLY A 198 -1.54 7.20 -4.12
CA GLY A 198 -2.33 8.43 -4.19
C GLY A 198 -2.22 9.19 -5.52
N GLY A 199 -3.37 9.64 -6.00
CA GLY A 199 -3.50 10.55 -7.14
C GLY A 199 -3.48 9.93 -8.53
N VAL A 200 -3.02 8.72 -8.73
CA VAL A 200 -2.98 8.05 -10.06
C VAL A 200 -4.34 8.09 -10.74
N ARG A 201 -4.36 8.52 -12.02
CA ARG A 201 -5.58 8.69 -12.85
C ARG A 201 -5.64 7.73 -14.01
N HIS A 202 -4.53 7.62 -14.75
CA HIS A 202 -4.42 6.89 -16.01
C HIS A 202 -3.09 6.14 -16.06
N LEU A 203 -2.97 5.14 -16.93
CA LEU A 203 -1.72 4.41 -17.16
C LEU A 203 -0.54 5.33 -17.53
N GLU A 204 -0.81 6.47 -18.17
CA GLU A 204 0.25 7.41 -18.51
C GLU A 204 0.93 8.01 -17.27
N ASP A 205 0.19 8.23 -16.17
CA ASP A 205 0.80 8.66 -14.90
C ASP A 205 1.81 7.60 -14.40
N ILE A 206 1.47 6.31 -14.54
CA ILE A 206 2.35 5.19 -14.14
C ILE A 206 3.60 5.12 -15.05
N LYS A 207 3.43 5.27 -16.36
CA LYS A 207 4.55 5.32 -17.31
C LYS A 207 5.48 6.51 -17.05
N ASN A 208 4.94 7.64 -16.61
CA ASN A 208 5.76 8.80 -16.22
C ASN A 208 6.55 8.55 -14.93
N LEU A 209 5.94 7.86 -13.96
CA LEU A 209 6.64 7.39 -12.76
C LEU A 209 7.78 6.42 -13.10
N GLU A 210 7.56 5.46 -14.02
CA GLU A 210 8.61 4.54 -14.48
C GLU A 210 9.81 5.28 -15.09
N LYS A 211 9.60 6.34 -15.87
CA LYS A 211 10.68 7.20 -16.42
C LYS A 211 11.52 7.85 -15.32
N ARG A 212 10.97 7.96 -14.10
CA ARG A 212 11.65 8.49 -12.91
C ARG A 212 12.20 7.39 -11.99
N GLY A 213 12.13 6.11 -12.42
CA GLY A 213 12.61 4.95 -11.66
C GLY A 213 11.61 4.38 -10.66
N VAL A 214 10.39 4.94 -10.58
CA VAL A 214 9.33 4.44 -9.71
C VAL A 214 8.47 3.45 -10.51
N VAL A 215 8.71 2.16 -10.31
CA VAL A 215 8.19 1.08 -11.16
C VAL A 215 6.96 0.36 -10.58
N ASP A 216 6.59 0.67 -9.35
CA ASP A 216 5.43 0.10 -8.66
C ASP A 216 4.43 1.20 -8.28
N SER A 217 3.13 0.88 -8.40
CA SER A 217 2.07 1.83 -8.09
C SER A 217 0.85 1.14 -7.50
N ILE A 218 0.18 1.79 -6.56
CA ILE A 218 -1.12 1.39 -6.04
C ILE A 218 -2.20 2.16 -6.77
N VAL A 219 -3.22 1.46 -7.23
CA VAL A 219 -4.36 2.03 -7.96
C VAL A 219 -5.64 1.71 -7.21
N GLY A 220 -6.28 2.74 -6.68
CA GLY A 220 -7.60 2.65 -6.04
C GLY A 220 -8.67 3.30 -6.90
N LYS A 221 -8.88 4.62 -6.74
CA LYS A 221 -9.99 5.35 -7.35
C LYS A 221 -10.03 5.25 -8.87
N ALA A 222 -8.88 5.27 -9.56
CA ALA A 222 -8.80 5.15 -11.01
C ALA A 222 -9.43 3.85 -11.55
N LEU A 223 -9.34 2.75 -10.78
CA LEU A 223 -10.00 1.49 -11.12
C LEU A 223 -11.53 1.60 -10.93
N TYR A 224 -11.99 2.22 -9.84
CA TYR A 224 -13.41 2.36 -9.55
C TYR A 224 -14.13 3.36 -10.47
N GLU A 225 -13.42 4.39 -10.91
CA GLU A 225 -13.91 5.36 -11.91
C GLU A 225 -13.76 4.82 -13.36
N GLY A 226 -13.12 3.66 -13.55
CA GLY A 226 -12.93 3.03 -14.86
C GLY A 226 -11.93 3.74 -15.77
N THR A 227 -11.06 4.60 -15.24
CA THR A 227 -10.00 5.27 -16.00
C THR A 227 -8.74 4.41 -16.15
N ILE A 228 -8.63 3.35 -15.36
CA ILE A 228 -7.72 2.22 -15.53
C ILE A 228 -8.57 0.96 -15.33
N THR A 229 -8.43 -0.05 -16.21
CA THR A 229 -9.18 -1.30 -16.14
C THR A 229 -8.34 -2.44 -15.58
N LEU A 230 -9.00 -3.53 -15.16
CA LEU A 230 -8.30 -4.74 -14.70
C LEU A 230 -7.48 -5.39 -15.83
N GLU A 231 -7.98 -5.33 -17.07
CA GLU A 231 -7.28 -5.83 -18.24
C GLU A 231 -5.98 -5.06 -18.49
N GLU A 232 -6.02 -3.75 -18.37
CA GLU A 232 -4.83 -2.89 -18.50
C GLU A 232 -3.81 -3.17 -17.40
N ILE A 233 -4.26 -3.35 -16.15
CA ILE A 233 -3.39 -3.73 -15.02
C ILE A 233 -2.75 -5.10 -15.27
N SER A 234 -3.55 -6.08 -15.69
CA SER A 234 -3.06 -7.43 -15.99
C SER A 234 -2.02 -7.42 -17.10
N ALA A 235 -2.28 -6.71 -18.21
CA ALA A 235 -1.34 -6.58 -19.33
C ALA A 235 -0.03 -5.93 -18.88
N PHE A 236 -0.11 -4.79 -18.18
CA PHE A 236 1.05 -4.09 -17.65
C PHE A 236 1.90 -4.96 -16.72
N ASN A 237 1.25 -5.68 -15.80
CA ASN A 237 1.96 -6.54 -14.85
C ASN A 237 2.64 -7.73 -15.53
N LYS A 238 2.04 -8.33 -16.58
CA LYS A 238 2.64 -9.41 -17.36
C LYS A 238 3.87 -8.95 -18.16
N GLU A 239 3.80 -7.78 -18.78
CA GLU A 239 4.92 -7.19 -19.52
C GLU A 239 6.11 -6.94 -18.60
N ASN A 240 5.87 -6.42 -17.41
CA ASN A 240 6.92 -6.07 -16.43
C ASN A 240 7.39 -7.23 -15.54
N ALA A 241 6.70 -8.38 -15.54
CA ALA A 241 7.15 -9.59 -14.85
C ALA A 241 8.24 -10.34 -15.61
N SER A 242 8.44 -10.02 -16.89
CA SER A 242 9.37 -10.70 -17.81
C SER A 242 10.73 -9.99 -17.92
N CYS A 243 10.92 -8.88 -17.22
CA CYS A 243 12.17 -8.12 -17.12
C CYS A 243 12.80 -8.27 -15.73
#